data_14d53321238ccd87b2f276e4e05f628f
#
_entry.id   14d53321238ccd87b2f276e4e05f628f
#
_cell.length_a   1.000
_cell.length_b   1.000
_cell.length_c   1.000
_cell.angle_alpha   90.00
_cell.angle_beta   90.00
_cell.angle_gamma   90.00
#
_symmetry.space_group_name_H-M   'P 1'
#
loop_
_entity.id
_entity.type
_entity.pdbx_description
1 polymer ?
#
loop_
_entity_poly.entity_id
_entity_poly.type
_entity_poly.pdbx_seq_one_letter_code
_entity_poly.pdbx_strand_id
1 'polypeptide(L)'
;MQPFPIHTTTPVTYPGPQPATSDIVVIGGGIIGVCTALFLAREGHSVTLLEKGRIAAEQSSRNWGWIRQQGRDPDEMPIMAEAQALWRDLAGQTNVDIGLRQGGIAYLAQRPTQLAGYEDWLPHARANGADSRMMTAAEVSAMFPGLATPQIGALITPSDMRAEPWVAVPALAGIAAREGVQIIENCAVRCLDIAAGRVAGVITEQGRIASSQVVLAGGAWSALFLRNHGISIPQLSVRENVAATERLPEIYAGAVSDGRVAFRRREDGGYTLAPPGAPELFVGPDAFRALPHYLTQLRADPFGQRLHPFAPKGFPDAWTTKRRWQADTPSPFEAMRILNPAPNMAKIRRLLRDFSAMFPDLGPIKLKSAWAGMIDTMPDIVPVVDTVAALPGLTIGTGMSGHGFGIGPGMGRVLARLATGQSAGHDLTRFRLARFTDGSPMILGPNV
;
A
#
# COMPACT_ATOMS: atom_id res chain seq x y z
N MET A 1 -19.43 1.83 17.67
CA MET A 1 -18.28 1.63 16.75
C MET A 1 -17.61 2.98 16.54
N GLN A 2 -16.31 3.09 16.79
CA GLN A 2 -15.56 4.33 16.62
C GLN A 2 -15.29 4.59 15.13
N PRO A 3 -15.27 5.85 14.65
CA PRO A 3 -14.89 6.18 13.28
C PRO A 3 -13.43 5.85 13.04
N PHE A 4 -13.05 5.71 11.76
CA PHE A 4 -11.66 5.56 11.38
C PHE A 4 -10.87 6.86 11.67
N PRO A 5 -9.61 6.81 12.15
CA PRO A 5 -8.89 7.99 12.65
C PRO A 5 -8.70 9.12 11.62
N ILE A 6 -8.50 8.79 10.32
CA ILE A 6 -8.30 9.79 9.27
C ILE A 6 -9.47 9.75 8.29
N HIS A 7 -10.24 10.83 8.24
CA HIS A 7 -11.45 10.95 7.43
C HIS A 7 -11.66 12.41 6.94
N THR A 8 -12.71 12.66 6.19
CA THR A 8 -12.95 13.96 5.54
C THR A 8 -13.05 15.15 6.48
N THR A 9 -13.48 14.93 7.73
CA THR A 9 -13.58 16.01 8.76
C THR A 9 -12.34 16.11 9.64
N THR A 10 -11.30 15.26 9.42
CA THR A 10 -9.99 15.43 10.07
C THR A 10 -9.42 16.80 9.69
N PRO A 11 -8.95 17.62 10.64
CA PRO A 11 -8.35 18.92 10.35
C PRO A 11 -7.22 18.83 9.31
N VAL A 12 -7.06 19.86 8.48
CA VAL A 12 -5.92 20.04 7.59
C VAL A 12 -4.70 20.36 8.44
N THR A 13 -3.64 19.59 8.30
CA THR A 13 -2.38 19.83 9.00
C THR A 13 -1.45 20.75 8.20
N TYR A 14 -1.51 20.65 6.87
CA TYR A 14 -0.64 21.37 5.94
C TYR A 14 -1.48 22.19 4.95
N PRO A 15 -1.94 23.38 5.32
CA PRO A 15 -2.89 24.17 4.50
C PRO A 15 -2.25 24.87 3.30
N GLY A 16 -0.93 24.94 3.20
CA GLY A 16 -0.23 25.71 2.18
C GLY A 16 0.23 27.09 2.71
N PRO A 17 0.49 28.06 1.84
CA PRO A 17 0.14 28.15 0.40
C PRO A 17 1.01 27.29 -0.51
N GLN A 18 0.52 27.04 -1.75
CA GLN A 18 1.35 26.39 -2.76
C GLN A 18 2.41 27.35 -3.32
N PRO A 19 3.63 26.89 -3.64
CA PRO A 19 4.66 27.70 -4.26
C PRO A 19 4.38 27.90 -5.76
N ALA A 20 5.00 28.89 -6.36
CA ALA A 20 4.96 29.09 -7.80
C ALA A 20 5.87 28.09 -8.56
N THR A 21 6.95 27.64 -7.90
CA THR A 21 7.98 26.77 -8.47
C THR A 21 8.46 25.75 -7.45
N SER A 22 8.91 24.60 -7.92
CA SER A 22 9.55 23.55 -7.12
C SER A 22 10.51 22.77 -8.01
N ASP A 23 11.64 22.28 -7.51
CA ASP A 23 12.51 21.43 -8.31
C ASP A 23 11.77 20.14 -8.67
N ILE A 24 11.08 19.54 -7.69
CA ILE A 24 10.33 18.32 -7.88
C ILE A 24 8.96 18.43 -7.20
N VAL A 25 7.91 18.06 -7.92
CA VAL A 25 6.55 17.92 -7.36
C VAL A 25 6.22 16.45 -7.16
N VAL A 26 5.77 16.09 -5.96
CA VAL A 26 5.29 14.75 -5.63
C VAL A 26 3.76 14.78 -5.49
N ILE A 27 3.06 13.93 -6.26
CA ILE A 27 1.60 13.83 -6.26
C ILE A 27 1.17 12.61 -5.43
N GLY A 28 0.52 12.86 -4.30
CA GLY A 28 -0.02 11.85 -3.38
C GLY A 28 0.69 11.81 -2.04
N GLY A 29 -0.08 12.00 -0.97
CA GLY A 29 0.38 12.01 0.43
C GLY A 29 0.29 10.65 1.14
N GLY A 30 0.35 9.55 0.38
CA GLY A 30 0.54 8.19 0.90
C GLY A 30 1.99 7.94 1.31
N ILE A 31 2.26 6.76 1.90
CA ILE A 31 3.61 6.36 2.36
C ILE A 31 4.66 6.51 1.26
N ILE A 32 4.33 6.14 0.03
CA ILE A 32 5.25 6.20 -1.12
C ILE A 32 5.64 7.65 -1.41
N GLY A 33 4.65 8.55 -1.55
CA GLY A 33 4.92 9.97 -1.83
C GLY A 33 5.61 10.68 -0.67
N VAL A 34 5.21 10.42 0.57
CA VAL A 34 5.83 10.99 1.77
C VAL A 34 7.31 10.60 1.86
N CYS A 35 7.63 9.32 1.70
CA CYS A 35 9.03 8.86 1.74
C CYS A 35 9.83 9.37 0.53
N THR A 36 9.24 9.41 -0.67
CA THR A 36 9.90 10.00 -1.85
C THR A 36 10.25 11.46 -1.59
N ALA A 37 9.30 12.26 -1.13
CA ALA A 37 9.53 13.68 -0.85
C ALA A 37 10.60 13.89 0.24
N LEU A 38 10.58 13.08 1.29
CA LEU A 38 11.58 13.10 2.35
C LEU A 38 13.00 12.84 1.81
N PHE A 39 13.18 11.77 1.00
CA PHE A 39 14.51 11.45 0.48
C PHE A 39 15.00 12.47 -0.55
N LEU A 40 14.12 13.05 -1.36
CA LEU A 40 14.46 14.15 -2.26
C LEU A 40 14.92 15.40 -1.49
N ALA A 41 14.24 15.76 -0.41
CA ALA A 41 14.64 16.89 0.44
C ALA A 41 16.01 16.65 1.09
N ARG A 42 16.29 15.41 1.53
CA ARG A 42 17.62 15.01 2.06
C ARG A 42 18.73 15.11 1.04
N GLU A 43 18.41 14.99 -0.24
CA GLU A 43 19.36 15.21 -1.34
C GLU A 43 19.50 16.69 -1.73
N GLY A 44 18.82 17.59 -1.01
CA GLY A 44 18.94 19.06 -1.18
C GLY A 44 18.00 19.68 -2.21
N HIS A 45 17.01 18.91 -2.72
CA HIS A 45 16.04 19.45 -3.66
C HIS A 45 14.90 20.22 -2.94
N SER A 46 14.40 21.27 -3.58
CA SER A 46 13.14 21.89 -3.17
C SER A 46 11.97 20.97 -3.63
N VAL A 47 11.18 20.49 -2.67
CA VAL A 47 10.12 19.49 -2.93
C VAL A 47 8.78 20.01 -2.47
N THR A 48 7.78 19.91 -3.35
CA THR A 48 6.38 20.15 -3.02
C THR A 48 5.59 18.85 -3.10
N LEU A 49 5.01 18.42 -1.99
CA LEU A 49 4.12 17.25 -1.91
C LEU A 49 2.66 17.72 -1.88
N LEU A 50 1.87 17.26 -2.84
CA LEU A 50 0.47 17.64 -3.01
C LEU A 50 -0.44 16.45 -2.70
N GLU A 51 -1.36 16.64 -1.74
CA GLU A 51 -2.35 15.64 -1.37
C GLU A 51 -3.77 16.21 -1.55
N LYS A 52 -4.60 15.50 -2.31
CA LYS A 52 -5.99 15.92 -2.59
C LYS A 52 -6.90 15.93 -1.36
N GLY A 53 -6.57 15.12 -0.34
CA GLY A 53 -7.33 14.96 0.89
C GLY A 53 -6.50 15.26 2.13
N ARG A 54 -6.12 14.22 2.84
CA ARG A 54 -5.27 14.26 4.04
C ARG A 54 -4.12 13.30 3.87
N ILE A 55 -2.98 13.62 4.45
CA ILE A 55 -1.85 12.69 4.51
C ILE A 55 -2.33 11.33 5.04
N ALA A 56 -1.93 10.28 4.35
CA ALA A 56 -2.23 8.88 4.66
C ALA A 56 -3.72 8.48 4.65
N ALA A 57 -4.66 9.31 4.23
CA ALA A 57 -6.09 9.09 4.42
C ALA A 57 -6.68 7.86 3.73
N GLU A 58 -5.99 7.33 2.73
CA GLU A 58 -6.44 6.15 1.97
C GLU A 58 -5.65 4.89 2.36
N GLN A 59 -5.08 4.12 1.43
CA GLN A 59 -4.43 2.83 1.69
C GLN A 59 -3.38 2.88 2.81
N SER A 60 -2.61 3.96 2.89
CA SER A 60 -1.45 4.08 3.77
C SER A 60 -1.78 4.05 5.27
N SER A 61 -3.01 4.38 5.66
CA SER A 61 -3.47 4.24 7.05
C SER A 61 -4.42 3.05 7.27
N ARG A 62 -4.97 2.48 6.20
CA ARG A 62 -6.04 1.48 6.25
C ARG A 62 -5.57 0.04 6.16
N ASN A 63 -4.25 -0.16 6.00
CA ASN A 63 -3.62 -1.47 5.89
C ASN A 63 -3.49 -2.18 7.24
N TRP A 64 -2.93 -3.37 7.23
CA TRP A 64 -2.79 -4.22 8.42
C TRP A 64 -1.63 -3.79 9.34
N GLY A 65 -0.75 -2.89 8.90
CA GLY A 65 0.40 -2.41 9.65
C GLY A 65 1.58 -3.37 9.67
N TRP A 66 1.68 -4.29 8.72
CA TRP A 66 2.76 -5.25 8.60
C TRP A 66 3.93 -4.67 7.82
N ILE A 67 5.14 -4.88 8.34
CA ILE A 67 6.41 -4.53 7.72
C ILE A 67 7.18 -5.83 7.58
N ARG A 68 6.96 -6.53 6.47
CA ARG A 68 7.36 -7.94 6.31
C ARG A 68 8.22 -8.19 5.08
N GLN A 69 9.22 -9.05 5.22
CA GLN A 69 9.89 -9.73 4.12
C GLN A 69 9.16 -11.03 3.75
N GLN A 70 8.57 -11.70 4.74
CA GLN A 70 7.91 -12.98 4.56
C GLN A 70 6.88 -12.96 3.43
N GLY A 71 6.97 -13.92 2.50
CA GLY A 71 6.02 -14.08 1.40
C GLY A 71 6.06 -12.95 0.37
N ARG A 72 7.16 -12.20 0.27
CA ARG A 72 7.35 -11.19 -0.78
C ARG A 72 7.79 -11.82 -2.09
N ASP A 73 7.48 -11.12 -3.18
CA ASP A 73 8.08 -11.41 -4.49
C ASP A 73 9.61 -11.30 -4.37
N PRO A 74 10.38 -12.26 -4.92
CA PRO A 74 11.83 -12.24 -4.85
C PRO A 74 12.47 -10.93 -5.32
N ASP A 75 11.90 -10.29 -6.35
CA ASP A 75 12.41 -9.03 -6.88
C ASP A 75 12.11 -7.83 -5.96
N GLU A 76 11.08 -7.91 -5.10
CA GLU A 76 10.80 -6.91 -4.06
C GLU A 76 11.71 -7.06 -2.82
N MET A 77 12.26 -8.24 -2.56
CA MET A 77 12.96 -8.54 -1.31
C MET A 77 14.18 -7.65 -1.04
N PRO A 78 15.05 -7.32 -2.01
CA PRO A 78 16.17 -6.41 -1.76
C PRO A 78 15.71 -5.02 -1.30
N ILE A 79 14.66 -4.48 -1.93
CA ILE A 79 14.08 -3.18 -1.56
C ILE A 79 13.39 -3.27 -0.19
N MET A 80 12.77 -4.41 0.12
CA MET A 80 12.10 -4.61 1.40
C MET A 80 13.11 -4.74 2.56
N ALA A 81 14.26 -5.40 2.35
CA ALA A 81 15.33 -5.49 3.34
C ALA A 81 15.87 -4.10 3.69
N GLU A 82 16.10 -3.27 2.66
CA GLU A 82 16.45 -1.86 2.83
C GLU A 82 15.36 -1.09 3.55
N ALA A 83 14.07 -1.30 3.17
CA ALA A 83 12.94 -0.63 3.80
C ALA A 83 12.84 -0.94 5.30
N GLN A 84 13.13 -2.16 5.73
CA GLN A 84 13.16 -2.50 7.17
C GLN A 84 14.24 -1.74 7.95
N ALA A 85 15.43 -1.56 7.36
CA ALA A 85 16.48 -0.74 7.96
C ALA A 85 16.04 0.74 8.06
N LEU A 86 15.45 1.26 6.97
CA LEU A 86 14.92 2.62 6.94
C LEU A 86 13.76 2.83 7.95
N TRP A 87 12.90 1.85 8.15
CA TRP A 87 11.84 1.92 9.17
C TRP A 87 12.41 2.10 10.58
N ARG A 88 13.47 1.36 10.92
CA ARG A 88 14.14 1.49 12.23
C ARG A 88 14.77 2.87 12.41
N ASP A 89 15.47 3.35 11.38
CA ASP A 89 16.10 4.67 11.38
C ASP A 89 15.06 5.79 11.50
N LEU A 90 14.02 5.77 10.65
CA LEU A 90 12.97 6.79 10.64
C LEU A 90 12.13 6.79 11.93
N ALA A 91 11.88 5.62 12.53
CA ALA A 91 11.17 5.54 13.81
C ALA A 91 11.91 6.28 14.93
N GLY A 92 13.24 6.23 14.93
CA GLY A 92 14.08 6.98 15.90
C GLY A 92 14.04 8.51 15.70
N GLN A 93 13.54 8.99 14.56
CA GLN A 93 13.47 10.41 14.22
C GLN A 93 12.07 11.02 14.43
N THR A 94 11.08 10.21 14.76
CA THR A 94 9.71 10.68 15.05
C THR A 94 9.58 11.20 16.47
N ASN A 95 8.71 12.21 16.66
CA ASN A 95 8.40 12.77 17.99
C ASN A 95 7.30 11.97 18.73
N VAL A 96 6.77 10.93 18.11
CA VAL A 96 5.69 10.08 18.64
C VAL A 96 6.05 8.62 18.47
N ASP A 97 5.59 7.77 19.37
CA ASP A 97 5.71 6.32 19.18
C ASP A 97 4.79 5.87 18.03
N ILE A 98 5.38 5.47 16.93
CA ILE A 98 4.65 4.98 15.76
C ILE A 98 4.20 3.53 15.90
N GLY A 99 4.45 2.91 17.04
CA GLY A 99 4.14 1.50 17.30
C GLY A 99 5.01 0.52 16.51
N LEU A 100 6.23 0.95 16.10
CA LEU A 100 7.17 0.03 15.44
C LEU A 100 7.65 -0.99 16.44
N ARG A 101 7.33 -2.26 16.18
CA ARG A 101 7.74 -3.40 17.03
C ARG A 101 8.20 -4.55 16.15
N GLN A 102 9.35 -5.12 16.50
CA GLN A 102 9.80 -6.38 15.95
C GLN A 102 9.20 -7.50 16.79
N GLY A 103 8.20 -8.16 16.25
CA GLY A 103 7.52 -9.29 16.92
C GLY A 103 7.48 -10.54 16.05
N GLY A 104 8.02 -10.46 14.85
CA GLY A 104 7.95 -11.52 13.84
C GLY A 104 6.57 -11.66 13.20
N ILE A 105 6.55 -12.29 12.03
CA ILE A 105 5.32 -12.65 11.32
C ILE A 105 5.32 -14.16 11.07
N ALA A 106 4.20 -14.83 11.41
CA ALA A 106 4.03 -16.26 11.24
C ALA A 106 2.85 -16.56 10.30
N TYR A 107 3.09 -17.43 9.32
CA TYR A 107 2.08 -18.02 8.47
C TYR A 107 1.85 -19.46 8.89
N LEU A 108 0.69 -19.73 9.48
CA LEU A 108 0.32 -21.05 9.99
C LEU A 108 -0.15 -21.95 8.85
N ALA A 109 0.19 -23.23 8.92
CA ALA A 109 -0.19 -24.21 7.92
C ALA A 109 -1.08 -25.29 8.50
N GLN A 110 -2.22 -25.55 7.83
CA GLN A 110 -3.16 -26.62 8.15
C GLN A 110 -3.12 -27.74 7.11
N ARG A 111 -2.45 -27.52 5.97
CA ARG A 111 -2.40 -28.44 4.84
C ARG A 111 -0.96 -28.59 4.35
N PRO A 112 -0.58 -29.83 3.91
CA PRO A 112 0.77 -30.05 3.36
C PRO A 112 1.14 -29.13 2.18
N THR A 113 0.17 -28.76 1.33
CA THR A 113 0.39 -27.86 0.21
C THR A 113 0.81 -26.45 0.64
N GLN A 114 0.38 -25.98 1.82
CA GLN A 114 0.84 -24.71 2.38
C GLN A 114 2.28 -24.80 2.83
N LEU A 115 2.66 -25.89 3.55
CA LEU A 115 4.06 -26.11 3.97
C LEU A 115 4.98 -26.19 2.76
N ALA A 116 4.61 -26.95 1.72
CA ALA A 116 5.40 -27.06 0.50
C ALA A 116 5.62 -25.67 -0.14
N GLY A 117 4.59 -24.83 -0.25
CA GLY A 117 4.72 -23.46 -0.75
C GLY A 117 5.65 -22.59 0.11
N TYR A 118 5.65 -22.78 1.44
CA TYR A 118 6.56 -22.08 2.35
C TYR A 118 8.01 -22.56 2.17
N GLU A 119 8.22 -23.87 2.01
CA GLU A 119 9.52 -24.45 1.74
C GLU A 119 10.09 -24.00 0.40
N ASP A 120 9.26 -23.93 -0.64
CA ASP A 120 9.63 -23.42 -1.97
C ASP A 120 10.05 -21.95 -1.96
N TRP A 121 9.48 -21.15 -1.04
CA TRP A 121 9.83 -19.73 -0.90
C TRP A 121 11.12 -19.50 -0.09
N LEU A 122 11.50 -20.39 0.83
CA LEU A 122 12.67 -20.22 1.72
C LEU A 122 14.01 -19.95 1.02
N PRO A 123 14.34 -20.54 -0.13
CA PRO A 123 15.57 -20.22 -0.87
C PRO A 123 15.67 -18.72 -1.22
N HIS A 124 14.55 -18.09 -1.61
CA HIS A 124 14.49 -16.67 -1.89
C HIS A 124 14.74 -15.83 -0.63
N ALA A 125 14.15 -16.24 0.51
CA ALA A 125 14.40 -15.60 1.79
C ALA A 125 15.89 -15.61 2.17
N ARG A 126 16.53 -16.78 2.08
CA ARG A 126 17.95 -16.96 2.38
C ARG A 126 18.86 -16.14 1.45
N ALA A 127 18.56 -16.11 0.17
CA ALA A 127 19.32 -15.33 -0.82
C ALA A 127 19.29 -13.82 -0.53
N ASN A 128 18.23 -13.34 0.15
CA ASN A 128 18.05 -11.94 0.52
C ASN A 128 18.31 -11.65 2.01
N GLY A 129 18.92 -12.59 2.75
CA GLY A 129 19.31 -12.39 4.14
C GLY A 129 18.15 -12.34 5.15
N ALA A 130 16.95 -12.78 4.77
CA ALA A 130 15.82 -12.90 5.70
C ALA A 130 16.03 -14.11 6.63
N ASP A 131 15.72 -13.93 7.92
CA ASP A 131 15.86 -14.95 8.97
C ASP A 131 14.66 -15.92 9.03
N SER A 132 14.01 -16.11 7.89
CA SER A 132 12.82 -16.95 7.74
C SER A 132 13.16 -18.43 7.97
N ARG A 133 12.32 -19.13 8.71
CA ARG A 133 12.45 -20.57 8.97
C ARG A 133 11.09 -21.26 9.07
N MET A 134 11.09 -22.56 8.83
CA MET A 134 9.95 -23.40 9.14
C MET A 134 9.85 -23.62 10.65
N MET A 135 8.62 -23.81 11.11
CA MET A 135 8.28 -24.25 12.46
C MET A 135 7.55 -25.60 12.42
N THR A 136 7.86 -26.46 13.36
CA THR A 136 7.12 -27.70 13.59
C THR A 136 5.76 -27.43 14.26
N ALA A 137 4.86 -28.39 14.22
CA ALA A 137 3.57 -28.30 14.93
C ALA A 137 3.74 -28.08 16.44
N ALA A 138 4.79 -28.68 17.06
CA ALA A 138 5.11 -28.50 18.47
C ALA A 138 5.56 -27.07 18.79
N GLU A 139 6.41 -26.48 17.95
CA GLU A 139 6.83 -25.07 18.10
C GLU A 139 5.64 -24.12 17.93
N VAL A 140 4.73 -24.40 16.99
CA VAL A 140 3.50 -23.59 16.80
C VAL A 140 2.63 -23.66 18.04
N SER A 141 2.40 -24.87 18.61
CA SER A 141 1.61 -25.04 19.84
C SER A 141 2.22 -24.34 21.04
N ALA A 142 3.56 -24.34 21.16
CA ALA A 142 4.27 -23.63 22.23
C ALA A 142 4.20 -22.11 22.07
N MET A 143 4.24 -21.60 20.83
CA MET A 143 4.19 -20.16 20.53
C MET A 143 2.78 -19.57 20.67
N PHE A 144 1.73 -20.36 20.39
CA PHE A 144 0.34 -19.94 20.42
C PHE A 144 -0.49 -20.80 21.38
N PRO A 145 -0.28 -20.68 22.71
CA PRO A 145 -1.07 -21.41 23.67
C PRO A 145 -2.55 -21.01 23.55
N GLY A 146 -3.45 -21.98 23.61
CA GLY A 146 -4.90 -21.76 23.42
C GLY A 146 -5.37 -21.68 21.97
N LEU A 147 -4.48 -21.88 20.99
CA LEU A 147 -4.86 -22.01 19.59
C LEU A 147 -5.66 -23.31 19.37
N ALA A 148 -6.97 -23.18 19.15
CA ALA A 148 -7.87 -24.34 19.03
C ALA A 148 -7.77 -25.06 17.68
N THR A 149 -7.30 -24.38 16.62
CA THR A 149 -7.18 -24.97 15.30
C THR A 149 -5.85 -25.71 15.16
N PRO A 150 -5.84 -27.04 14.92
CA PRO A 150 -4.61 -27.80 14.73
C PRO A 150 -3.79 -27.26 13.57
N GLN A 151 -2.49 -27.08 13.77
CA GLN A 151 -1.53 -26.67 12.77
C GLN A 151 -0.52 -27.78 12.55
N ILE A 152 -0.10 -28.00 11.31
CA ILE A 152 0.95 -28.97 10.96
C ILE A 152 2.34 -28.35 10.92
N GLY A 153 2.43 -27.02 10.97
CA GLY A 153 3.64 -26.24 11.00
C GLY A 153 3.37 -24.79 10.65
N ALA A 154 4.42 -24.03 10.45
CA ALA A 154 4.35 -22.62 10.04
C ALA A 154 5.63 -22.17 9.33
N LEU A 155 5.55 -21.05 8.63
CA LEU A 155 6.69 -20.22 8.24
C LEU A 155 6.75 -19.01 9.18
N ILE A 156 7.92 -18.71 9.75
CA ILE A 156 8.13 -17.52 10.57
C ILE A 156 9.33 -16.72 10.07
N THR A 157 9.20 -15.39 10.09
CA THR A 157 10.31 -14.44 9.90
C THR A 157 10.42 -13.57 11.15
N PRO A 158 11.34 -13.89 12.08
CA PRO A 158 11.45 -13.19 13.38
C PRO A 158 11.81 -11.71 13.27
N SER A 159 12.55 -11.31 12.23
CA SER A 159 12.96 -9.92 12.03
C SER A 159 11.83 -9.02 11.49
N ASP A 160 10.72 -9.60 11.04
CA ASP A 160 9.58 -8.84 10.55
C ASP A 160 8.94 -8.01 11.67
N MET A 161 8.38 -6.87 11.26
CA MET A 161 7.91 -5.84 12.18
C MET A 161 6.45 -5.48 11.91
N ARG A 162 5.90 -4.69 12.83
CA ARG A 162 4.61 -4.02 12.68
C ARG A 162 4.70 -2.56 13.11
N ALA A 163 3.75 -1.73 12.66
CA ALA A 163 3.57 -0.36 13.15
C ALA A 163 2.09 0.03 13.13
N GLU A 164 1.75 1.20 13.68
CA GLU A 164 0.40 1.76 13.62
C GLU A 164 0.27 2.68 12.39
N PRO A 165 -0.37 2.25 11.29
CA PRO A 165 -0.30 2.95 10.01
C PRO A 165 -0.82 4.40 10.05
N TRP A 166 -1.91 4.64 10.79
CA TRP A 166 -2.53 5.97 10.95
C TRP A 166 -1.75 6.91 11.87
N VAL A 167 -0.70 6.41 12.54
CA VAL A 167 0.27 7.21 13.32
C VAL A 167 1.56 7.35 12.55
N ALA A 168 2.04 6.24 11.99
CA ALA A 168 3.37 6.16 11.36
C ALA A 168 3.50 7.09 10.15
N VAL A 169 2.55 7.03 9.19
CA VAL A 169 2.71 7.83 7.96
C VAL A 169 2.55 9.33 8.19
N PRO A 170 1.61 9.83 9.01
CA PRO A 170 1.61 11.24 9.42
C PRO A 170 2.89 11.66 10.16
N ALA A 171 3.47 10.79 11.00
CA ALA A 171 4.74 11.08 11.67
C ALA A 171 5.91 11.21 10.69
N LEU A 172 5.99 10.35 9.67
CA LEU A 172 6.97 10.47 8.59
C LEU A 172 6.77 11.75 7.77
N ALA A 173 5.53 12.15 7.50
CA ALA A 173 5.25 13.44 6.87
C ALA A 173 5.72 14.61 7.74
N GLY A 174 5.62 14.51 9.06
CA GLY A 174 6.18 15.47 10.00
C GLY A 174 7.71 15.55 9.92
N ILE A 175 8.42 14.44 9.70
CA ILE A 175 9.87 14.46 9.42
C ILE A 175 10.12 15.21 8.10
N ALA A 176 9.43 14.83 7.03
CA ALA A 176 9.58 15.45 5.72
C ALA A 176 9.38 16.99 5.77
N ALA A 177 8.36 17.45 6.48
CA ALA A 177 8.08 18.86 6.67
C ALA A 177 9.22 19.58 7.44
N ARG A 178 9.77 18.97 8.48
CA ARG A 178 10.93 19.53 9.22
C ARG A 178 12.20 19.60 8.36
N GLU A 179 12.34 18.70 7.40
CA GLU A 179 13.46 18.67 6.45
C GLU A 179 13.20 19.53 5.20
N GLY A 180 12.16 20.38 5.23
CA GLY A 180 11.93 21.40 4.22
C GLY A 180 10.97 21.01 3.09
N VAL A 181 10.34 19.82 3.15
CA VAL A 181 9.29 19.47 2.19
C VAL A 181 8.07 20.38 2.39
N GLN A 182 7.66 21.07 1.36
CA GLN A 182 6.42 21.84 1.36
C GLN A 182 5.23 20.91 1.10
N ILE A 183 4.58 20.46 2.16
CA ILE A 183 3.40 19.60 2.08
C ILE A 183 2.15 20.47 1.98
N ILE A 184 1.23 20.11 1.08
CA ILE A 184 -0.05 20.81 0.93
C ILE A 184 -1.17 19.78 0.86
N GLU A 185 -2.01 19.77 1.87
CA GLU A 185 -3.24 18.97 1.93
C GLU A 185 -4.41 19.71 1.31
N ASN A 186 -5.47 18.97 0.99
CA ASN A 186 -6.67 19.49 0.37
C ASN A 186 -6.38 20.26 -0.94
N CYS A 187 -5.38 19.79 -1.68
CA CYS A 187 -4.92 20.37 -2.93
C CYS A 187 -4.81 19.27 -4.00
N ALA A 188 -5.82 19.17 -4.85
CA ALA A 188 -5.85 18.20 -5.94
C ALA A 188 -5.03 18.69 -7.13
N VAL A 189 -4.13 17.83 -7.64
CA VAL A 189 -3.51 18.03 -8.94
C VAL A 189 -4.49 17.59 -10.01
N ARG A 190 -4.90 18.52 -10.87
CA ARG A 190 -5.82 18.25 -11.99
C ARG A 190 -5.14 17.55 -13.14
N CYS A 191 -3.98 18.07 -13.55
CA CYS A 191 -3.21 17.50 -14.66
C CYS A 191 -1.74 17.94 -14.60
N LEU A 192 -0.91 17.28 -15.41
CA LEU A 192 0.43 17.75 -15.72
C LEU A 192 0.36 18.97 -16.62
N ASP A 193 1.24 19.95 -16.41
CA ASP A 193 1.57 20.98 -17.38
C ASP A 193 2.66 20.42 -18.29
N ILE A 194 2.37 20.36 -19.59
CA ILE A 194 3.25 19.75 -20.59
C ILE A 194 3.63 20.82 -21.62
N ALA A 195 4.92 21.04 -21.80
CA ALA A 195 5.46 21.93 -22.82
C ALA A 195 6.56 21.22 -23.62
N ALA A 196 6.55 21.39 -24.92
CA ALA A 196 7.51 20.76 -25.84
C ALA A 196 7.68 19.25 -25.61
N GLY A 197 6.56 18.53 -25.33
CA GLY A 197 6.55 17.08 -25.15
C GLY A 197 7.15 16.55 -23.85
N ARG A 198 7.39 17.43 -22.87
CA ARG A 198 7.93 17.06 -21.57
C ARG A 198 7.17 17.74 -20.41
N VAL A 199 7.34 17.25 -19.21
CA VAL A 199 6.80 17.88 -18.00
C VAL A 199 7.40 19.29 -17.83
N ALA A 200 6.54 20.28 -17.56
CA ALA A 200 6.86 21.65 -17.24
C ALA A 200 6.24 22.10 -15.90
N GLY A 201 5.45 21.23 -15.29
CA GLY A 201 4.82 21.47 -13.99
C GLY A 201 3.56 20.67 -13.78
N VAL A 202 2.76 21.16 -12.86
CA VAL A 202 1.42 20.64 -12.57
C VAL A 202 0.39 21.78 -12.51
N ILE A 203 -0.84 21.48 -12.88
CA ILE A 203 -1.99 22.36 -12.66
C ILE A 203 -2.81 21.77 -11.52
N THR A 204 -2.90 22.50 -10.44
CA THR A 204 -3.72 22.17 -9.29
C THR A 204 -5.06 22.93 -9.33
N GLU A 205 -5.95 22.67 -8.41
CA GLU A 205 -7.15 23.47 -8.20
C GLU A 205 -6.85 24.88 -7.68
N GLN A 206 -5.63 25.12 -7.15
CA GLN A 206 -5.19 26.42 -6.63
C GLN A 206 -4.32 27.20 -7.61
N GLY A 207 -3.95 26.60 -8.74
CA GLY A 207 -3.10 27.22 -9.76
C GLY A 207 -1.98 26.32 -10.25
N ARG A 208 -1.03 26.92 -10.95
CA ARG A 208 0.12 26.23 -11.55
C ARG A 208 1.32 26.21 -10.62
N ILE A 209 2.03 25.09 -10.58
CA ILE A 209 3.39 24.99 -10.00
C ILE A 209 4.34 24.59 -11.13
N ALA A 210 5.34 25.40 -11.43
CA ALA A 210 6.36 25.06 -12.42
C ALA A 210 7.37 24.07 -11.82
N SER A 211 7.64 22.99 -12.57
CA SER A 211 8.61 21.96 -12.20
C SER A 211 8.97 21.13 -13.41
N SER A 212 10.22 20.78 -13.59
CA SER A 212 10.64 19.88 -14.67
C SER A 212 10.55 18.40 -14.31
N GLN A 213 10.30 18.09 -13.04
CA GLN A 213 10.21 16.74 -12.52
C GLN A 213 8.95 16.56 -11.67
N VAL A 214 8.18 15.53 -11.97
CA VAL A 214 6.98 15.15 -11.23
C VAL A 214 7.03 13.67 -10.88
N VAL A 215 6.79 13.33 -9.62
CA VAL A 215 6.63 11.95 -9.17
C VAL A 215 5.15 11.68 -8.89
N LEU A 216 4.56 10.71 -9.58
CA LEU A 216 3.20 10.25 -9.34
C LEU A 216 3.18 9.07 -8.38
N ALA A 217 2.68 9.29 -7.17
CA ALA A 217 2.44 8.31 -6.12
C ALA A 217 0.95 8.27 -5.71
N GLY A 218 0.06 8.33 -6.70
CA GLY A 218 -1.38 8.53 -6.54
C GLY A 218 -2.18 7.29 -6.11
N GLY A 219 -1.53 6.14 -5.82
CA GLY A 219 -2.20 4.91 -5.40
C GLY A 219 -3.32 4.49 -6.35
N ALA A 220 -4.51 4.18 -5.85
CA ALA A 220 -5.66 3.74 -6.65
C ALA A 220 -6.15 4.77 -7.70
N TRP A 221 -5.68 6.01 -7.63
CA TRP A 221 -6.03 7.08 -8.57
C TRP A 221 -5.05 7.22 -9.73
N SER A 222 -3.91 6.54 -9.71
CA SER A 222 -2.84 6.69 -10.69
C SER A 222 -3.28 6.34 -12.11
N ALA A 223 -4.00 5.23 -12.30
CA ALA A 223 -4.49 4.83 -13.63
C ALA A 223 -5.40 5.89 -14.24
N LEU A 224 -6.30 6.48 -13.44
CA LEU A 224 -7.20 7.54 -13.87
C LEU A 224 -6.44 8.82 -14.25
N PHE A 225 -5.46 9.22 -13.42
CA PHE A 225 -4.60 10.39 -13.68
C PHE A 225 -3.79 10.22 -14.97
N LEU A 226 -3.08 9.10 -15.11
CA LEU A 226 -2.26 8.79 -16.27
C LEU A 226 -3.07 8.73 -17.56
N ARG A 227 -4.30 8.19 -17.50
CA ARG A 227 -5.19 8.13 -18.65
C ARG A 227 -5.58 9.51 -19.17
N ASN A 228 -5.72 10.50 -18.31
CA ASN A 228 -5.97 11.89 -18.74
C ASN A 228 -4.83 12.42 -19.61
N HIS A 229 -3.63 11.86 -19.48
CA HIS A 229 -2.43 12.18 -20.24
C HIS A 229 -2.09 11.17 -21.36
N GLY A 230 -3.01 10.24 -21.68
CA GLY A 230 -2.78 9.26 -22.75
C GLY A 230 -1.91 8.07 -22.36
N ILE A 231 -1.50 7.97 -21.09
CA ILE A 231 -0.70 6.85 -20.58
C ILE A 231 -1.64 5.83 -19.95
N SER A 232 -1.49 4.55 -20.33
CA SER A 232 -2.31 3.44 -19.81
C SER A 232 -1.47 2.50 -18.98
N ILE A 233 -2.00 2.12 -17.81
CA ILE A 233 -1.48 1.05 -16.98
C ILE A 233 -2.61 0.07 -16.65
N PRO A 234 -2.34 -1.24 -16.54
CA PRO A 234 -3.38 -2.23 -16.25
C PRO A 234 -3.68 -2.33 -14.74
N GLN A 235 -3.73 -1.19 -14.05
CA GLN A 235 -4.03 -1.11 -12.63
C GLN A 235 -5.55 -1.21 -12.42
N LEU A 236 -5.93 -2.09 -11.50
CA LEU A 236 -7.28 -2.17 -10.94
C LEU A 236 -7.26 -1.80 -9.47
N SER A 237 -8.42 -1.77 -8.84
CA SER A 237 -8.49 -1.61 -7.39
C SER A 237 -9.54 -2.53 -6.78
N VAL A 238 -9.19 -3.15 -5.67
CA VAL A 238 -10.04 -4.08 -4.93
C VAL A 238 -10.31 -3.57 -3.53
N ARG A 239 -11.52 -3.81 -3.01
CA ARG A 239 -11.86 -3.48 -1.64
C ARG A 239 -11.44 -4.58 -0.70
N GLU A 240 -10.68 -4.21 0.35
CA GLU A 240 -10.40 -5.06 1.48
C GLU A 240 -10.93 -4.48 2.80
N ASN A 241 -11.23 -5.37 3.73
CA ASN A 241 -11.94 -5.06 4.97
C ASN A 241 -11.04 -5.32 6.17
N VAL A 242 -11.12 -4.46 7.16
CA VAL A 242 -10.31 -4.56 8.39
C VAL A 242 -11.20 -4.30 9.61
N ALA A 243 -10.97 -5.05 10.66
CA ALA A 243 -11.61 -4.87 11.96
C ALA A 243 -10.56 -4.56 13.03
N ALA A 244 -10.92 -3.72 13.98
CA ALA A 244 -10.20 -3.53 15.22
C ALA A 244 -11.03 -4.04 16.40
N THR A 245 -10.45 -4.89 17.24
CA THR A 245 -11.10 -5.36 18.47
C THR A 245 -10.94 -4.36 19.60
N GLU A 246 -11.78 -4.44 20.61
CA GLU A 246 -11.47 -3.88 21.92
C GLU A 246 -10.22 -4.57 22.50
N ARG A 247 -9.74 -4.08 23.66
CA ARG A 247 -8.57 -4.65 24.34
C ARG A 247 -8.83 -6.13 24.69
N LEU A 248 -7.82 -6.97 24.46
CA LEU A 248 -7.83 -8.41 24.73
C LEU A 248 -6.50 -8.82 25.40
N PRO A 249 -6.45 -9.97 26.06
CA PRO A 249 -5.18 -10.57 26.48
C PRO A 249 -4.18 -10.68 25.32
N GLU A 250 -2.89 -10.66 25.65
CA GLU A 250 -1.86 -10.84 24.63
C GLU A 250 -1.75 -12.32 24.26
N ILE A 251 -1.95 -12.62 22.98
CA ILE A 251 -1.74 -13.93 22.37
C ILE A 251 -0.33 -14.00 21.77
N TYR A 252 0.03 -12.94 21.05
CA TYR A 252 1.29 -12.83 20.34
C TYR A 252 1.60 -11.36 20.06
N ALA A 253 2.84 -10.94 20.27
CA ALA A 253 3.26 -9.55 20.11
C ALA A 253 3.41 -9.12 18.64
N GLY A 254 3.64 -10.08 17.74
CA GLY A 254 3.82 -9.88 16.30
C GLY A 254 2.52 -9.95 15.50
N ALA A 255 2.61 -10.57 14.33
CA ALA A 255 1.47 -10.76 13.44
C ALA A 255 1.39 -12.21 12.91
N VAL A 256 0.19 -12.65 12.59
CA VAL A 256 -0.08 -14.05 12.22
C VAL A 256 -1.12 -14.11 11.13
N SER A 257 -1.03 -15.10 10.24
CA SER A 257 -2.11 -15.51 9.34
C SER A 257 -2.27 -17.04 9.35
N ASP A 258 -3.52 -17.53 9.45
CA ASP A 258 -3.86 -18.95 9.31
C ASP A 258 -4.63 -19.28 8.02
N GLY A 259 -4.67 -18.33 7.08
CA GLY A 259 -5.44 -18.45 5.83
C GLY A 259 -6.93 -18.08 5.96
N ARG A 260 -7.47 -17.93 7.18
CA ARG A 260 -8.85 -17.45 7.45
C ARG A 260 -8.85 -16.11 8.14
N VAL A 261 -7.91 -15.89 9.03
CA VAL A 261 -7.72 -14.66 9.80
C VAL A 261 -6.26 -14.26 9.75
N ALA A 262 -6.01 -13.03 9.34
CA ALA A 262 -4.75 -12.35 9.58
C ALA A 262 -4.94 -11.39 10.75
N PHE A 263 -4.03 -11.40 11.72
CA PHE A 263 -4.12 -10.52 12.88
C PHE A 263 -2.75 -9.99 13.32
N ARG A 264 -2.75 -8.82 13.95
CA ARG A 264 -1.61 -8.26 14.66
C ARG A 264 -2.02 -7.57 15.95
N ARG A 265 -1.14 -7.57 16.93
CA ARG A 265 -1.28 -6.78 18.16
C ARG A 265 -1.21 -5.29 17.84
N ARG A 266 -2.09 -4.45 18.42
CA ARG A 266 -2.01 -2.98 18.41
C ARG A 266 -1.46 -2.44 19.72
N GLU A 267 -0.96 -1.19 19.69
CA GLU A 267 -0.44 -0.52 20.88
C GLU A 267 -1.52 -0.26 21.94
N ASP A 268 -2.79 -0.15 21.54
CA ASP A 268 -3.92 0.01 22.47
C ASP A 268 -4.34 -1.30 23.18
N GLY A 269 -3.64 -2.38 22.90
CA GLY A 269 -3.90 -3.71 23.48
C GLY A 269 -5.02 -4.50 22.81
N GLY A 270 -5.62 -4.01 21.74
CA GLY A 270 -6.52 -4.79 20.86
C GLY A 270 -5.78 -5.46 19.70
N TYR A 271 -6.55 -6.07 18.80
CA TYR A 271 -6.02 -6.67 17.57
C TYR A 271 -6.61 -6.02 16.34
N THR A 272 -5.77 -5.80 15.32
CA THR A 272 -6.22 -5.57 13.96
C THR A 272 -6.44 -6.94 13.32
N LEU A 273 -7.63 -7.16 12.75
CA LEU A 273 -8.03 -8.39 12.08
C LEU A 273 -8.34 -8.10 10.62
N ALA A 274 -7.92 -8.98 9.72
CA ALA A 274 -8.23 -8.89 8.30
C ALA A 274 -8.46 -10.28 7.69
N PRO A 275 -9.31 -10.40 6.66
CA PRO A 275 -9.46 -11.64 5.92
C PRO A 275 -8.29 -11.77 4.94
N PRO A 276 -7.55 -12.89 4.94
CA PRO A 276 -6.39 -13.06 4.06
C PRO A 276 -6.74 -13.52 2.63
N GLY A 277 -7.91 -13.19 2.12
CA GLY A 277 -8.30 -13.62 0.78
C GLY A 277 -9.65 -13.12 0.31
N ALA A 278 -9.96 -13.38 -0.97
CA ALA A 278 -11.19 -13.00 -1.65
C ALA A 278 -11.51 -11.48 -1.58
N PRO A 279 -10.60 -10.60 -2.04
CA PRO A 279 -10.88 -9.18 -2.17
C PRO A 279 -12.08 -8.93 -3.07
N GLU A 280 -12.69 -7.76 -2.93
CA GLU A 280 -13.91 -7.41 -3.67
C GLU A 280 -13.58 -6.45 -4.82
N LEU A 281 -13.67 -6.94 -6.06
CA LEU A 281 -13.50 -6.14 -7.27
C LEU A 281 -14.84 -5.54 -7.72
N PHE A 282 -14.87 -4.23 -7.86
CA PHE A 282 -15.97 -3.52 -8.51
C PHE A 282 -15.69 -3.42 -10.00
N VAL A 283 -16.53 -4.06 -10.81
CA VAL A 283 -16.35 -4.08 -12.27
C VAL A 283 -16.68 -2.72 -12.86
N GLY A 284 -15.67 -2.08 -13.42
CA GLY A 284 -15.75 -0.80 -14.10
C GLY A 284 -15.09 -0.84 -15.47
N PRO A 285 -15.01 0.29 -16.20
CA PRO A 285 -14.39 0.34 -17.52
C PRO A 285 -12.94 -0.14 -17.56
N ASP A 286 -12.18 0.03 -16.48
CA ASP A 286 -10.78 -0.39 -16.42
C ASP A 286 -10.63 -1.91 -16.30
N ALA A 287 -11.59 -2.58 -15.67
CA ALA A 287 -11.61 -4.04 -15.62
C ALA A 287 -11.64 -4.65 -17.03
N PHE A 288 -12.41 -4.06 -17.95
CA PHE A 288 -12.45 -4.53 -19.35
C PHE A 288 -11.16 -4.20 -20.11
N ARG A 289 -10.61 -3.01 -19.91
CA ARG A 289 -9.35 -2.61 -20.58
C ARG A 289 -8.15 -3.41 -20.12
N ALA A 290 -8.08 -3.67 -18.82
CA ALA A 290 -6.98 -4.44 -18.22
C ALA A 290 -7.14 -5.95 -18.40
N LEU A 291 -8.32 -6.46 -18.76
CA LEU A 291 -8.61 -7.89 -18.86
C LEU A 291 -7.55 -8.70 -19.61
N PRO A 292 -6.99 -8.30 -20.76
CA PRO A 292 -5.94 -9.06 -21.42
C PRO A 292 -4.72 -9.34 -20.54
N HIS A 293 -4.34 -8.40 -19.68
CA HIS A 293 -3.21 -8.54 -18.76
C HIS A 293 -3.54 -9.43 -17.54
N TYR A 294 -4.82 -9.53 -17.16
CA TYR A 294 -5.26 -10.34 -16.02
C TYR A 294 -5.57 -11.81 -16.38
N LEU A 295 -5.51 -12.21 -17.65
CA LEU A 295 -5.87 -13.57 -18.08
C LEU A 295 -5.01 -14.64 -17.39
N THR A 296 -3.73 -14.39 -17.18
CA THR A 296 -2.84 -15.34 -16.49
C THR A 296 -3.26 -15.52 -15.05
N GLN A 297 -3.55 -14.45 -14.32
CA GLN A 297 -4.03 -14.51 -12.94
C GLN A 297 -5.40 -15.19 -12.84
N LEU A 298 -6.34 -14.84 -13.73
CA LEU A 298 -7.67 -15.46 -13.76
C LEU A 298 -7.64 -16.95 -14.06
N ARG A 299 -6.67 -17.43 -14.85
CA ARG A 299 -6.48 -18.87 -15.11
C ARG A 299 -5.88 -19.57 -13.90
N ALA A 300 -4.97 -18.92 -13.18
CA ALA A 300 -4.34 -19.47 -11.97
C ALA A 300 -5.33 -19.52 -10.80
N ASP A 301 -6.15 -18.48 -10.61
CA ASP A 301 -7.16 -18.39 -9.54
C ASP A 301 -8.44 -17.70 -10.05
N PRO A 302 -9.36 -18.46 -10.69
CA PRO A 302 -10.58 -17.89 -11.27
C PRO A 302 -11.60 -17.40 -10.23
N PHE A 303 -11.46 -17.80 -8.98
CA PHE A 303 -12.37 -17.46 -7.88
C PHE A 303 -11.70 -16.64 -6.77
N GLY A 304 -10.48 -16.20 -6.96
CA GLY A 304 -9.69 -15.44 -5.98
C GLY A 304 -10.27 -14.07 -5.64
N GLN A 305 -11.23 -13.58 -6.42
CA GLN A 305 -11.88 -12.30 -6.18
C GLN A 305 -13.40 -12.42 -6.19
N ARG A 306 -14.07 -11.61 -5.36
CA ARG A 306 -15.52 -11.47 -5.39
C ARG A 306 -15.90 -10.28 -6.28
N LEU A 307 -16.62 -10.54 -7.36
CA LEU A 307 -17.04 -9.51 -8.30
C LEU A 307 -18.29 -8.78 -7.84
N HIS A 308 -18.29 -7.47 -7.95
CA HIS A 308 -19.44 -6.59 -7.84
C HIS A 308 -19.67 -5.88 -9.18
N PRO A 309 -20.92 -5.84 -9.73
CA PRO A 309 -21.15 -5.35 -11.08
C PRO A 309 -20.87 -3.87 -11.24
N PHE A 310 -20.91 -3.06 -10.15
CA PHE A 310 -20.74 -1.61 -10.22
C PHE A 310 -19.94 -1.11 -9.02
N ALA A 311 -19.02 -0.16 -9.29
CA ALA A 311 -18.37 0.63 -8.25
C ALA A 311 -19.32 1.73 -7.73
N PRO A 312 -19.25 2.11 -6.45
CA PRO A 312 -19.95 3.27 -5.95
C PRO A 312 -19.58 4.54 -6.71
N LYS A 313 -20.53 5.48 -6.79
CA LYS A 313 -20.32 6.78 -7.47
C LYS A 313 -19.07 7.50 -6.96
N GLY A 314 -18.26 8.00 -7.87
CA GLY A 314 -17.05 8.76 -7.58
C GLY A 314 -15.80 7.90 -7.35
N PHE A 315 -15.89 6.58 -7.27
CA PHE A 315 -14.70 5.72 -7.25
C PHE A 315 -13.90 5.85 -8.54
N PRO A 316 -12.56 5.64 -8.51
CA PRO A 316 -11.70 5.83 -9.68
C PRO A 316 -12.17 5.11 -10.93
N ASP A 317 -12.67 3.88 -10.79
CA ASP A 317 -13.18 3.05 -11.89
C ASP A 317 -14.72 2.95 -11.96
N ALA A 318 -15.46 3.84 -11.29
CA ALA A 318 -16.91 3.87 -11.45
C ALA A 318 -17.31 4.30 -12.88
N TRP A 319 -18.40 3.71 -13.40
CA TRP A 319 -18.94 4.03 -14.74
C TRP A 319 -19.28 5.51 -14.90
N THR A 320 -19.63 6.18 -13.80
CA THR A 320 -20.00 7.61 -13.78
C THR A 320 -18.81 8.55 -13.58
N THR A 321 -17.61 8.05 -13.30
CA THR A 321 -16.42 8.87 -13.09
C THR A 321 -15.87 9.36 -14.43
N LYS A 322 -15.67 10.68 -14.55
CA LYS A 322 -15.09 11.29 -15.74
C LYS A 322 -13.69 10.73 -16.01
N ARG A 323 -13.44 10.35 -17.28
CA ARG A 323 -12.14 9.80 -17.74
C ARG A 323 -11.24 10.83 -18.39
N ARG A 324 -11.78 12.00 -18.72
CA ARG A 324 -11.10 13.15 -19.34
C ARG A 324 -11.66 14.43 -18.74
N TRP A 325 -10.81 15.38 -18.47
CA TRP A 325 -11.17 16.72 -18.00
C TRP A 325 -10.09 17.71 -18.43
N GLN A 326 -10.44 19.00 -18.44
CA GLN A 326 -9.54 20.10 -18.78
C GLN A 326 -8.86 20.64 -17.50
N ALA A 327 -7.75 21.36 -17.67
CA ALA A 327 -6.99 21.94 -16.57
C ALA A 327 -7.79 23.00 -15.76
N ASP A 328 -8.71 23.69 -16.40
CA ASP A 328 -9.56 24.75 -15.83
C ASP A 328 -10.88 24.23 -15.23
N THR A 329 -11.16 22.92 -15.35
CA THR A 329 -12.39 22.30 -14.85
C THR A 329 -12.13 21.40 -13.62
N PRO A 330 -13.08 21.30 -12.68
CA PRO A 330 -12.95 20.38 -11.55
C PRO A 330 -12.74 18.93 -12.00
N SER A 331 -11.78 18.29 -11.36
CA SER A 331 -11.39 16.90 -11.61
C SER A 331 -12.13 15.90 -10.70
N PRO A 332 -12.11 14.60 -11.00
CA PRO A 332 -12.59 13.57 -10.09
C PRO A 332 -11.88 13.58 -8.71
N PHE A 333 -10.66 14.08 -8.65
CA PHE A 333 -9.86 14.14 -7.41
C PHE A 333 -10.41 15.17 -6.42
N GLU A 334 -10.94 16.27 -6.92
CA GLU A 334 -11.64 17.29 -6.10
C GLU A 334 -13.00 16.78 -5.64
N ALA A 335 -13.72 16.03 -6.51
CA ALA A 335 -15.01 15.47 -6.19
C ALA A 335 -14.94 14.38 -5.10
N MET A 336 -13.82 13.66 -4.99
CA MET A 336 -13.60 12.65 -3.95
C MET A 336 -12.21 12.83 -3.31
N ARG A 337 -12.17 13.65 -2.27
CA ARG A 337 -10.94 13.96 -1.52
C ARG A 337 -10.34 12.76 -0.81
N ILE A 338 -11.16 11.86 -0.31
CA ILE A 338 -10.74 10.64 0.38
C ILE A 338 -11.62 9.49 -0.11
N LEU A 339 -11.00 8.49 -0.70
CA LEU A 339 -11.64 7.25 -1.10
C LEU A 339 -11.87 6.38 0.14
N ASN A 340 -13.09 6.43 0.66
CA ASN A 340 -13.49 5.80 1.91
C ASN A 340 -14.63 4.79 1.68
N PRO A 341 -14.33 3.57 1.19
CA PRO A 341 -15.35 2.56 0.97
C PRO A 341 -15.96 2.09 2.29
N ALA A 342 -17.26 1.85 2.30
CA ALA A 342 -17.92 1.24 3.45
C ALA A 342 -17.43 -0.21 3.63
N PRO A 343 -17.14 -0.65 4.86
CA PRO A 343 -16.74 -2.03 5.13
C PRO A 343 -17.91 -3.00 4.90
N ASN A 344 -17.60 -4.20 4.44
CA ASN A 344 -18.56 -5.29 4.34
C ASN A 344 -18.78 -5.90 5.72
N MET A 345 -19.86 -5.50 6.39
CA MET A 345 -20.16 -5.93 7.76
C MET A 345 -20.45 -7.43 7.89
N ALA A 346 -20.82 -8.12 6.81
CA ALA A 346 -20.96 -9.59 6.83
C ALA A 346 -19.57 -10.26 6.92
N LYS A 347 -18.59 -9.78 6.15
CA LYS A 347 -17.19 -10.23 6.26
C LYS A 347 -16.61 -9.88 7.64
N ILE A 348 -16.86 -8.69 8.17
CA ILE A 348 -16.39 -8.29 9.51
C ILE A 348 -16.94 -9.22 10.59
N ARG A 349 -18.26 -9.51 10.57
CA ARG A 349 -18.88 -10.44 11.55
C ARG A 349 -18.30 -11.85 11.43
N ARG A 350 -18.04 -12.33 10.20
CA ARG A 350 -17.38 -13.62 9.98
C ARG A 350 -15.98 -13.64 10.56
N LEU A 351 -15.19 -12.61 10.28
CA LEU A 351 -13.82 -12.46 10.76
C LEU A 351 -13.73 -12.51 12.29
N LEU A 352 -14.64 -11.82 12.99
CA LEU A 352 -14.71 -11.87 14.46
C LEU A 352 -15.05 -13.26 14.98
N ARG A 353 -15.98 -13.98 14.32
CA ARG A 353 -16.32 -15.38 14.70
C ARG A 353 -15.14 -16.31 14.45
N ASP A 354 -14.47 -16.18 13.31
CA ASP A 354 -13.32 -17.02 12.96
C ASP A 354 -12.16 -16.79 13.94
N PHE A 355 -11.92 -15.53 14.36
CA PHE A 355 -10.91 -15.20 15.37
C PHE A 355 -11.30 -15.74 16.77
N SER A 356 -12.56 -15.62 17.19
CA SER A 356 -13.05 -16.21 18.44
C SER A 356 -12.95 -17.75 18.44
N ALA A 357 -13.22 -18.40 17.29
CA ALA A 357 -13.07 -19.84 17.14
C ALA A 357 -11.59 -20.28 17.14
N MET A 358 -10.69 -19.40 16.68
CA MET A 358 -9.25 -19.65 16.71
C MET A 358 -8.69 -19.63 18.15
N PHE A 359 -9.23 -18.75 19.00
CA PHE A 359 -8.84 -18.58 20.41
C PHE A 359 -10.06 -18.54 21.34
N PRO A 360 -10.69 -19.68 21.63
CA PRO A 360 -11.94 -19.74 22.41
C PRO A 360 -11.84 -19.12 23.81
N ASP A 361 -10.66 -19.23 24.44
CA ASP A 361 -10.41 -18.70 25.79
C ASP A 361 -10.50 -17.17 25.90
N LEU A 362 -10.47 -16.47 24.77
CA LEU A 362 -10.69 -15.01 24.72
C LEU A 362 -12.16 -14.63 24.93
N GLY A 363 -13.08 -15.60 24.83
CA GLY A 363 -14.50 -15.34 24.89
C GLY A 363 -15.02 -14.50 23.72
N PRO A 364 -16.15 -13.79 23.88
CA PRO A 364 -16.74 -13.00 22.81
C PRO A 364 -15.88 -11.79 22.41
N ILE A 365 -15.49 -11.74 21.15
CA ILE A 365 -14.66 -10.66 20.61
C ILE A 365 -15.53 -9.42 20.33
N LYS A 366 -15.25 -8.32 21.03
CA LYS A 366 -15.94 -7.03 20.84
C LYS A 366 -15.26 -6.21 19.75
N LEU A 367 -16.07 -5.71 18.81
CA LEU A 367 -15.64 -4.82 17.73
C LEU A 367 -15.49 -3.38 18.24
N LYS A 368 -14.28 -2.82 18.15
CA LYS A 368 -14.00 -1.40 18.42
C LYS A 368 -14.34 -0.53 17.22
N SER A 369 -13.79 -0.89 16.04
CA SER A 369 -14.04 -0.21 14.78
C SER A 369 -13.89 -1.15 13.58
N ALA A 370 -14.50 -0.79 12.45
CA ALA A 370 -14.33 -1.47 11.19
C ALA A 370 -14.17 -0.46 10.06
N TRP A 371 -13.32 -0.75 9.11
CA TRP A 371 -13.11 0.07 7.93
C TRP A 371 -12.80 -0.79 6.71
N ALA A 372 -12.75 -0.15 5.54
CA ALA A 372 -12.23 -0.78 4.34
C ALA A 372 -11.29 0.19 3.62
N GLY A 373 -10.45 -0.35 2.75
CA GLY A 373 -9.58 0.38 1.84
C GLY A 373 -9.73 -0.14 0.42
N MET A 374 -9.41 0.69 -0.55
CA MET A 374 -9.25 0.25 -1.95
C MET A 374 -7.77 0.04 -2.21
N ILE A 375 -7.39 -1.21 -2.44
CA ILE A 375 -6.02 -1.60 -2.77
C ILE A 375 -5.82 -1.46 -4.27
N ASP A 376 -4.83 -0.70 -4.70
CA ASP A 376 -4.38 -0.68 -6.09
C ASP A 376 -3.63 -1.99 -6.41
N THR A 377 -4.04 -2.68 -7.46
CA THR A 377 -3.47 -3.99 -7.80
C THR A 377 -3.01 -4.03 -9.24
N MET A 378 -1.87 -4.69 -9.46
CA MET A 378 -1.30 -4.98 -10.77
C MET A 378 -1.56 -6.45 -11.14
N PRO A 379 -1.54 -6.82 -12.43
CA PRO A 379 -1.83 -8.19 -12.87
C PRO A 379 -0.85 -9.24 -12.32
N ASP A 380 0.40 -8.85 -12.11
CA ASP A 380 1.50 -9.67 -11.59
C ASP A 380 1.81 -9.40 -10.11
N ILE A 381 1.00 -8.55 -9.47
CA ILE A 381 1.14 -8.09 -8.07
C ILE A 381 2.41 -7.25 -7.83
N VAL A 382 3.30 -7.10 -8.81
CA VAL A 382 4.51 -6.28 -8.73
C VAL A 382 4.20 -4.81 -9.08
N PRO A 383 4.69 -3.83 -8.32
CA PRO A 383 4.45 -2.40 -8.59
C PRO A 383 5.01 -1.94 -9.96
N VAL A 384 4.52 -0.79 -10.42
CA VAL A 384 5.19 0.01 -11.45
C VAL A 384 6.04 1.07 -10.75
N VAL A 385 7.36 1.00 -10.95
CA VAL A 385 8.34 1.97 -10.46
C VAL A 385 9.28 2.29 -11.62
N ASP A 386 9.02 3.40 -12.32
CA ASP A 386 9.68 3.69 -13.59
C ASP A 386 9.64 5.18 -13.94
N THR A 387 10.52 5.60 -14.81
CA THR A 387 10.43 6.87 -15.53
C THR A 387 9.66 6.68 -16.84
N VAL A 388 8.77 7.60 -17.16
CA VAL A 388 7.93 7.47 -18.36
C VAL A 388 8.66 7.97 -19.59
N ALA A 389 9.20 7.07 -20.41
CA ALA A 389 9.94 7.43 -21.62
C ALA A 389 9.13 8.31 -22.59
N ALA A 390 7.81 8.06 -22.71
CA ALA A 390 6.92 8.85 -23.55
C ALA A 390 6.64 10.27 -23.02
N LEU A 391 6.97 10.56 -21.77
CA LEU A 391 6.79 11.88 -21.14
C LEU A 391 7.96 12.18 -20.19
N PRO A 392 9.11 12.65 -20.72
CA PRO A 392 10.26 12.98 -19.91
C PRO A 392 9.93 13.97 -18.78
N GLY A 393 10.46 13.70 -17.59
CA GLY A 393 10.16 14.44 -16.36
C GLY A 393 9.03 13.83 -15.51
N LEU A 394 8.40 12.74 -15.97
CA LEU A 394 7.44 12.00 -15.16
C LEU A 394 8.05 10.69 -14.64
N THR A 395 8.05 10.51 -13.31
CA THR A 395 8.36 9.26 -12.62
C THR A 395 7.09 8.71 -11.98
N ILE A 396 6.89 7.39 -12.00
CA ILE A 396 5.70 6.72 -11.48
C ILE A 396 6.10 5.73 -10.38
N GLY A 397 5.37 5.77 -9.24
CA GLY A 397 5.41 4.74 -8.19
C GLY A 397 3.99 4.37 -7.78
N THR A 398 3.44 3.27 -8.32
CA THR A 398 2.04 2.89 -8.09
C THR A 398 1.82 1.38 -8.22
N GLY A 399 0.62 0.90 -7.88
CA GLY A 399 0.27 -0.51 -8.02
C GLY A 399 0.94 -1.39 -6.97
N MET A 400 1.05 -0.90 -5.74
CA MET A 400 1.75 -1.61 -4.65
C MET A 400 1.03 -2.88 -4.17
N SER A 401 -0.12 -3.21 -4.72
CA SER A 401 -0.86 -4.47 -4.56
C SER A 401 -1.06 -4.92 -3.09
N GLY A 402 -1.31 -3.96 -2.19
CA GLY A 402 -1.46 -4.20 -0.75
C GLY A 402 -0.15 -4.24 0.04
N HIS A 403 0.98 -4.12 -0.60
CA HIS A 403 2.32 -4.25 0.01
C HIS A 403 2.99 -2.91 0.36
N GLY A 404 2.45 -1.79 -0.08
CA GLY A 404 3.09 -0.47 -0.07
C GLY A 404 3.51 0.04 1.30
N PHE A 405 2.84 -0.35 2.40
CA PHE A 405 3.18 0.17 3.72
C PHE A 405 4.57 -0.26 4.17
N GLY A 406 4.84 -1.56 4.20
CA GLY A 406 6.13 -2.09 4.67
C GLY A 406 7.30 -1.67 3.79
N ILE A 407 7.14 -1.75 2.47
CA ILE A 407 8.18 -1.44 1.49
C ILE A 407 8.32 0.07 1.23
N GLY A 408 7.40 0.88 1.76
CA GLY A 408 7.27 2.30 1.45
C GLY A 408 8.54 3.13 1.53
N PRO A 409 9.33 3.07 2.62
CA PRO A 409 10.58 3.82 2.71
C PRO A 409 11.59 3.42 1.62
N GLY A 410 11.76 2.12 1.34
CA GLY A 410 12.64 1.65 0.27
C GLY A 410 12.19 2.13 -1.12
N MET A 411 10.91 1.96 -1.44
CA MET A 411 10.35 2.46 -2.70
C MET A 411 10.43 3.98 -2.82
N GLY A 412 10.22 4.70 -1.72
CA GLY A 412 10.37 6.16 -1.70
C GLY A 412 11.80 6.58 -2.06
N ARG A 413 12.82 5.87 -1.55
CA ARG A 413 14.22 6.13 -1.90
C ARG A 413 14.54 5.79 -3.36
N VAL A 414 14.01 4.68 -3.86
CA VAL A 414 14.13 4.30 -5.28
C VAL A 414 13.55 5.38 -6.18
N LEU A 415 12.32 5.84 -5.88
CA LEU A 415 11.67 6.89 -6.68
C LEU A 415 12.39 8.23 -6.62
N ALA A 416 12.95 8.60 -5.47
CA ALA A 416 13.77 9.81 -5.33
C ALA A 416 14.99 9.77 -6.27
N ARG A 417 15.71 8.65 -6.29
CA ARG A 417 16.85 8.45 -7.20
C ARG A 417 16.46 8.47 -8.67
N LEU A 418 15.37 7.79 -9.03
CA LEU A 418 14.87 7.81 -10.42
C LEU A 418 14.49 9.22 -10.87
N ALA A 419 13.79 10.00 -10.03
CA ALA A 419 13.37 11.35 -10.33
C ALA A 419 14.56 12.32 -10.53
N THR A 420 15.70 12.02 -9.93
CA THR A 420 16.95 12.80 -10.06
C THR A 420 17.92 12.22 -11.10
N GLY A 421 17.53 11.17 -11.81
CA GLY A 421 18.38 10.52 -12.83
C GLY A 421 19.51 9.67 -12.26
N GLN A 422 19.47 9.35 -10.97
CA GLN A 422 20.46 8.51 -10.30
C GLN A 422 20.13 7.02 -10.49
N SER A 423 21.11 6.16 -10.24
CA SER A 423 20.89 4.72 -10.17
C SER A 423 19.92 4.37 -9.03
N ALA A 424 18.92 3.56 -9.31
CA ALA A 424 17.98 3.07 -8.31
C ALA A 424 18.64 2.29 -7.16
N GLY A 425 19.80 1.68 -7.42
CA GLY A 425 20.52 0.82 -6.48
C GLY A 425 19.97 -0.62 -6.40
N HIS A 426 18.90 -0.90 -7.13
CA HIS A 426 18.25 -2.20 -7.22
C HIS A 426 17.94 -2.55 -8.67
N ASP A 427 17.75 -3.83 -8.97
CA ASP A 427 17.23 -4.27 -10.27
C ASP A 427 15.75 -3.92 -10.36
N LEU A 428 15.39 -3.06 -11.30
CA LEU A 428 14.01 -2.66 -11.57
C LEU A 428 13.42 -3.31 -12.82
N THR A 429 14.03 -4.36 -13.35
CA THR A 429 13.59 -5.01 -14.60
C THR A 429 12.11 -5.40 -14.54
N ARG A 430 11.62 -5.96 -13.43
CA ARG A 430 10.23 -6.32 -13.24
C ARG A 430 9.30 -5.16 -12.85
N PHE A 431 9.85 -4.00 -12.50
CA PHE A 431 9.06 -2.85 -12.08
C PHE A 431 8.75 -1.88 -13.22
N ARG A 432 9.35 -2.10 -14.42
CA ARG A 432 9.20 -1.22 -15.59
C ARG A 432 7.75 -1.15 -16.07
N LEU A 433 7.33 0.03 -16.48
CA LEU A 433 6.03 0.23 -17.14
C LEU A 433 5.95 -0.58 -18.46
N ALA A 434 7.04 -0.63 -19.22
CA ALA A 434 7.09 -1.27 -20.53
C ALA A 434 6.82 -2.79 -20.47
N ARG A 435 6.97 -3.46 -19.31
CA ARG A 435 6.72 -4.92 -19.17
C ARG A 435 5.32 -5.36 -19.59
N PHE A 436 4.36 -4.44 -19.63
CA PHE A 436 3.00 -4.73 -20.10
C PHE A 436 2.82 -4.61 -21.62
N THR A 437 3.84 -4.14 -22.35
CA THR A 437 3.74 -3.86 -23.80
C THR A 437 4.93 -4.35 -24.61
N ASP A 438 6.04 -4.74 -23.99
CA ASP A 438 7.28 -5.16 -24.66
C ASP A 438 7.38 -6.69 -24.89
N GLY A 439 6.34 -7.45 -24.57
CA GLY A 439 6.32 -8.90 -24.69
C GLY A 439 6.94 -9.64 -23.50
N SER A 440 7.29 -8.95 -22.44
CA SER A 440 7.76 -9.58 -21.19
C SER A 440 6.77 -10.62 -20.67
N PRO A 441 7.22 -11.76 -20.15
CA PRO A 441 6.32 -12.78 -19.62
C PRO A 441 5.62 -12.25 -18.33
N MET A 442 4.33 -12.58 -18.21
CA MET A 442 3.56 -12.32 -17.00
C MET A 442 3.91 -13.38 -15.95
N ILE A 443 4.79 -13.04 -15.02
CA ILE A 443 5.21 -13.92 -13.91
C ILE A 443 4.40 -13.49 -12.68
N LEU A 444 3.55 -14.40 -12.19
CA LEU A 444 2.79 -14.14 -10.95
C LEU A 444 3.72 -14.24 -9.74
N GLY A 445 3.50 -13.36 -8.76
CA GLY A 445 4.22 -13.41 -7.48
C GLY A 445 3.88 -14.66 -6.67
N PRO A 446 4.62 -14.92 -5.59
CA PRO A 446 4.40 -16.10 -4.76
C PRO A 446 3.01 -16.08 -4.10
N ASN A 447 2.37 -17.26 -4.04
CA ASN A 447 1.10 -17.48 -3.33
C ASN A 447 1.36 -17.86 -1.85
N VAL A 448 2.18 -17.11 -1.13
CA VAL A 448 2.54 -17.34 0.28
C VAL A 448 2.04 -16.24 1.19
#